data_d1616bb456d162702ae146eb4f67680d
#
_entry.id   d1616bb456d162702ae146eb4f67680d
#
_cell.length_a   1.000
_cell.length_b   1.000
_cell.length_c   1.000
_cell.angle_alpha   90.00
_cell.angle_beta   90.00
_cell.angle_gamma   90.00
#
_symmetry.space_group_name_H-M   'P 1'
#
loop_
_entity.id
_entity.type
_entity.pdbx_description
1 polymer ?
#
loop_
_entity_poly.entity_id
_entity_poly.type
_entity_poly.pdbx_seq_one_letter_code
_entity_poly.pdbx_strand_id
1 'polypeptide(L)'
;FSSSLKNLAGISYECRFIDDIKNSGVFCIHCYTYIRHNDEIELFGSLSEKNGFTVFYADMNLNTLEISKDALGASLKNGEKYTLFDIAVVKGKYDEVFDKYFDLFGILAPKVSHMAGYTSWYNYFQKINEDIILRDLNALDSVRDSVNIFQIDDGYETFVGDWLDPNPEKFPHGMG
;
A
#
# COMPACT_ATOMS: atom_id res chain seq x y z
N PHE A 1 12.00 -7.11 -26.37
CA PHE A 1 11.33 -7.52 -25.12
C PHE A 1 12.33 -8.05 -24.08
N SER A 2 13.36 -8.85 -24.47
CA SER A 2 14.27 -9.48 -23.50
C SER A 2 15.18 -8.52 -22.72
N SER A 3 15.45 -7.32 -23.26
CA SER A 3 16.29 -6.32 -22.56
C SER A 3 15.53 -5.45 -21.58
N SER A 4 14.20 -5.41 -21.69
CA SER A 4 13.35 -4.49 -20.92
C SER A 4 13.00 -5.00 -19.53
N LEU A 5 12.84 -6.31 -19.39
CA LEU A 5 12.50 -6.89 -18.08
C LEU A 5 13.66 -6.88 -17.07
N LYS A 6 14.90 -6.72 -17.53
CA LYS A 6 16.08 -6.58 -16.65
C LYS A 6 16.00 -5.35 -15.71
N ASN A 7 15.15 -4.40 -16.04
CA ASN A 7 14.97 -3.16 -15.29
C ASN A 7 13.60 -3.11 -14.60
N LEU A 8 13.00 -4.27 -14.32
CA LEU A 8 11.76 -4.33 -13.55
C LEU A 8 12.03 -3.76 -12.16
N ALA A 9 11.32 -2.70 -11.82
CA ALA A 9 11.33 -2.13 -10.49
C ALA A 9 9.88 -2.03 -10.02
N GLY A 10 9.59 -2.64 -8.90
CA GLY A 10 8.30 -2.56 -8.24
C GLY A 10 8.53 -2.42 -6.75
N ILE A 11 7.62 -1.77 -6.06
CA ILE A 11 7.62 -1.79 -4.61
C ILE A 11 6.93 -3.08 -4.22
N SER A 12 7.73 -4.09 -3.91
CA SER A 12 7.23 -5.32 -3.32
C SER A 12 7.33 -5.22 -1.81
N TYR A 13 6.22 -5.02 -1.16
CA TYR A 13 6.18 -5.08 0.32
C TYR A 13 6.21 -6.51 0.86
N GLU A 14 6.00 -7.53 0.04
CA GLU A 14 5.79 -8.88 0.56
C GLU A 14 6.51 -10.01 -0.16
N CYS A 15 7.44 -9.74 -1.00
CA CYS A 15 8.38 -10.80 -1.30
C CYS A 15 9.30 -10.99 -0.09
N ARG A 16 8.82 -11.67 0.89
CA ARG A 16 9.45 -11.86 2.22
C ARG A 16 10.79 -12.58 2.19
N PHE A 17 11.17 -13.08 1.07
CA PHE A 17 12.40 -13.85 0.91
C PHE A 17 13.32 -13.16 -0.08
N ILE A 18 13.89 -12.02 0.37
CA ILE A 18 14.82 -11.22 -0.44
C ILE A 18 15.96 -12.08 -0.99
N ASP A 19 16.40 -13.08 -0.27
CA ASP A 19 17.46 -13.97 -0.73
C ASP A 19 16.97 -14.95 -1.81
N ASP A 20 15.77 -15.46 -1.71
CA ASP A 20 15.16 -16.31 -2.73
C ASP A 20 14.84 -15.52 -4.01
N ILE A 21 14.39 -14.28 -3.88
CA ILE A 21 14.13 -13.38 -5.01
C ILE A 21 15.40 -13.07 -5.78
N LYS A 22 16.48 -12.74 -5.09
CA LYS A 22 17.78 -12.46 -5.74
C LYS A 22 18.27 -13.61 -6.60
N ASN A 23 17.90 -14.83 -6.25
CA ASN A 23 18.35 -16.05 -6.92
C ASN A 23 17.32 -16.61 -7.91
N SER A 24 16.03 -16.33 -7.73
CA SER A 24 14.97 -16.91 -8.54
C SER A 24 14.66 -16.15 -9.82
N GLY A 25 14.89 -14.84 -9.85
CA GLY A 25 14.49 -13.97 -10.96
C GLY A 25 12.97 -13.80 -11.08
N VAL A 26 12.21 -14.21 -10.07
CA VAL A 26 10.75 -14.12 -10.02
C VAL A 26 10.35 -13.07 -8.95
N PHE A 27 9.44 -12.18 -9.33
CA PHE A 27 8.96 -11.11 -8.46
C PHE A 27 7.44 -11.17 -8.36
N CYS A 28 6.92 -10.99 -7.14
CA CYS A 28 5.49 -10.88 -6.86
C CYS A 28 5.20 -9.47 -6.35
N ILE A 29 4.31 -8.75 -7.00
CA ILE A 29 4.06 -7.34 -6.75
C ILE A 29 2.54 -7.12 -6.72
N HIS A 30 2.04 -6.35 -5.74
CA HIS A 30 0.61 -6.05 -5.58
C HIS A 30 0.27 -4.68 -6.13
N CYS A 31 -0.95 -4.52 -6.63
CA CYS A 31 -1.60 -3.31 -7.08
C CYS A 31 -1.00 -2.68 -8.35
N TYR A 32 0.29 -2.48 -8.44
CA TYR A 32 0.95 -2.00 -9.66
C TYR A 32 2.41 -2.41 -9.73
N THR A 33 2.93 -2.42 -10.96
CA THR A 33 4.36 -2.60 -11.26
C THR A 33 4.74 -1.76 -12.46
N TYR A 34 6.04 -1.60 -12.70
CA TYR A 34 6.52 -0.94 -13.90
C TYR A 34 7.83 -1.52 -14.42
N ILE A 35 8.03 -1.37 -15.71
CA ILE A 35 9.27 -1.71 -16.41
C ILE A 35 9.99 -0.41 -16.75
N ARG A 36 11.26 -0.32 -16.38
CA ARG A 36 12.07 0.87 -16.65
C ARG A 36 12.92 0.68 -17.90
N HIS A 37 12.86 1.71 -18.75
CA HIS A 37 13.71 1.84 -19.93
C HIS A 37 14.42 3.19 -19.90
N ASN A 38 15.67 3.22 -19.47
CA ASN A 38 16.42 4.47 -19.28
C ASN A 38 15.63 5.47 -18.43
N ASP A 39 15.20 6.59 -19.02
CA ASP A 39 14.49 7.67 -18.37
C ASP A 39 12.96 7.51 -18.40
N GLU A 40 12.46 6.49 -19.09
CA GLU A 40 11.03 6.20 -19.20
C GLU A 40 10.64 4.93 -18.43
N ILE A 41 9.39 4.87 -18.03
CA ILE A 41 8.77 3.68 -17.47
C ILE A 41 7.50 3.32 -18.23
N GLU A 42 7.16 2.05 -18.21
CA GLU A 42 5.87 1.51 -18.63
C GLU A 42 5.21 0.87 -17.40
N LEU A 43 4.20 1.53 -16.86
CA LEU A 43 3.49 1.12 -15.67
C LEU A 43 2.29 0.26 -16.05
N PHE A 44 2.11 -0.82 -15.31
CA PHE A 44 0.93 -1.70 -15.31
C PHE A 44 0.29 -1.58 -13.94
N GLY A 45 -0.92 -1.06 -13.84
CA GLY A 45 -1.56 -0.80 -12.56
C GLY A 45 -3.02 -1.18 -12.53
N SER A 46 -3.45 -1.75 -11.43
CA SER A 46 -4.85 -2.02 -11.16
C SER A 46 -5.55 -0.71 -10.80
N LEU A 47 -6.75 -0.51 -11.32
CA LEU A 47 -7.61 0.63 -10.99
C LEU A 47 -8.64 0.29 -9.93
N SER A 48 -8.76 -1.00 -9.54
CA SER A 48 -9.71 -1.41 -8.53
C SER A 48 -9.31 -2.73 -7.87
N GLU A 49 -9.24 -2.72 -6.56
CA GLU A 49 -9.08 -3.89 -5.70
C GLU A 49 -10.40 -4.34 -5.05
N LYS A 50 -11.53 -3.81 -5.49
CA LYS A 50 -12.85 -4.06 -4.90
C LYS A 50 -13.25 -5.54 -4.89
N ASN A 51 -12.82 -6.28 -5.92
CA ASN A 51 -13.18 -7.69 -6.11
C ASN A 51 -12.01 -8.64 -5.79
N GLY A 52 -11.06 -8.22 -4.98
CA GLY A 52 -9.86 -8.97 -4.61
C GLY A 52 -8.58 -8.27 -5.02
N PHE A 53 -7.45 -8.80 -4.60
CA PHE A 53 -6.15 -8.18 -4.83
C PHE A 53 -5.59 -8.54 -6.21
N THR A 54 -5.13 -7.54 -6.95
CA THR A 54 -4.42 -7.74 -8.21
C THR A 54 -2.95 -7.98 -7.92
N VAL A 55 -2.43 -9.06 -8.47
CA VAL A 55 -1.06 -9.50 -8.27
C VAL A 55 -0.36 -9.61 -9.62
N PHE A 56 0.81 -9.04 -9.72
CA PHE A 56 1.68 -9.11 -10.88
C PHE A 56 2.84 -10.05 -10.56
N TYR A 57 3.02 -11.09 -11.38
CA TYR A 57 4.15 -11.99 -11.31
C TYR A 57 5.06 -11.74 -12.50
N ALA A 58 6.27 -11.28 -12.23
CA ALA A 58 7.27 -11.08 -13.25
C ALA A 58 8.34 -12.19 -13.17
N ASP A 59 8.50 -12.98 -14.22
CA ASP A 59 9.57 -13.95 -14.34
C ASP A 59 10.61 -13.47 -15.34
N MET A 60 11.76 -13.08 -14.82
CA MET A 60 12.88 -12.56 -15.60
C MET A 60 13.56 -13.67 -16.45
N ASN A 61 13.41 -14.92 -16.05
CA ASN A 61 14.00 -16.04 -16.78
C ASN A 61 13.18 -16.36 -18.04
N LEU A 62 11.86 -16.26 -17.91
CA LEU A 62 10.91 -16.49 -18.99
C LEU A 62 10.55 -15.22 -19.77
N ASN A 63 10.94 -14.06 -19.29
CA ASN A 63 10.51 -12.74 -19.80
C ASN A 63 8.98 -12.59 -19.88
N THR A 64 8.29 -13.01 -18.84
CA THR A 64 6.82 -12.94 -18.74
C THR A 64 6.38 -12.03 -17.62
N LEU A 65 5.25 -11.37 -17.83
CA LEU A 65 4.49 -10.66 -16.81
C LEU A 65 3.09 -11.27 -16.79
N GLU A 66 2.77 -11.96 -15.70
CA GLU A 66 1.45 -12.54 -15.47
C GLU A 66 0.67 -11.63 -14.53
N ILE A 67 -0.62 -11.46 -14.80
CA ILE A 67 -1.54 -10.72 -13.94
C ILE A 67 -2.56 -11.70 -13.39
N SER A 68 -2.65 -11.81 -12.09
CA SER A 68 -3.61 -12.66 -11.41
C SER A 68 -4.47 -11.85 -10.42
N LYS A 69 -5.61 -12.43 -10.05
CA LYS A 69 -6.53 -11.84 -9.08
C LYS A 69 -6.73 -12.83 -7.94
N ASP A 70 -6.35 -12.42 -6.73
CA ASP A 70 -6.77 -13.12 -5.52
C ASP A 70 -8.20 -12.69 -5.17
N ALA A 71 -9.16 -13.52 -5.50
CA ALA A 71 -10.57 -13.21 -5.30
C ALA A 71 -11.09 -13.57 -3.90
N LEU A 72 -10.19 -13.93 -2.97
CA LEU A 72 -10.52 -14.19 -1.55
C LEU A 72 -11.68 -15.18 -1.36
N GLY A 73 -11.77 -16.20 -2.20
CA GLY A 73 -12.84 -17.20 -2.13
C GLY A 73 -14.21 -16.70 -2.60
N ALA A 74 -14.26 -15.60 -3.35
CA ALA A 74 -15.51 -15.09 -3.92
C ALA A 74 -16.21 -16.17 -4.76
N SER A 75 -17.53 -16.29 -4.58
CA SER A 75 -18.38 -17.19 -5.35
C SER A 75 -19.33 -16.37 -6.22
N LEU A 76 -19.51 -16.81 -7.48
CA LEU A 76 -20.41 -16.16 -8.43
C LEU A 76 -21.71 -16.95 -8.55
N LYS A 77 -22.83 -16.24 -8.60
CA LYS A 77 -24.11 -16.85 -8.92
C LYS A 77 -24.22 -17.03 -10.43
N ASN A 78 -25.05 -18.01 -10.84
CA ASN A 78 -25.29 -18.24 -12.26
C ASN A 78 -25.86 -16.97 -12.94
N GLY A 79 -25.22 -16.54 -14.03
CA GLY A 79 -25.57 -15.32 -14.76
C GLY A 79 -25.00 -14.01 -14.20
N GLU A 80 -24.29 -14.04 -13.10
CA GLU A 80 -23.61 -12.87 -12.54
C GLU A 80 -22.36 -12.52 -13.37
N LYS A 81 -22.12 -11.21 -13.56
CA LYS A 81 -20.90 -10.71 -14.21
C LYS A 81 -19.89 -10.30 -13.15
N TYR A 82 -18.67 -10.73 -13.36
CA TYR A 82 -17.54 -10.38 -12.50
C TYR A 82 -16.45 -9.68 -13.30
N THR A 83 -16.12 -8.46 -12.90
CA THR A 83 -14.97 -7.76 -13.47
C THR A 83 -13.71 -8.30 -12.81
N LEU A 84 -12.95 -9.09 -13.56
CA LEU A 84 -11.73 -9.71 -13.05
C LEU A 84 -10.63 -8.67 -12.92
N PHE A 85 -10.38 -7.91 -14.00
CA PHE A 85 -9.35 -6.87 -14.04
C PHE A 85 -9.89 -5.56 -14.56
N ASP A 86 -9.38 -4.47 -13.98
CA ASP A 86 -9.46 -3.12 -14.49
C ASP A 86 -8.04 -2.57 -14.42
N ILE A 87 -7.32 -2.59 -15.55
CA ILE A 87 -5.88 -2.36 -15.61
C ILE A 87 -5.59 -1.15 -16.50
N ALA A 88 -4.81 -0.22 -15.96
CA ALA A 88 -4.19 0.84 -16.72
C ALA A 88 -2.78 0.44 -17.18
N VAL A 89 -2.43 0.81 -18.40
CA VAL A 89 -1.05 0.76 -18.90
C VAL A 89 -0.66 2.18 -19.30
N VAL A 90 0.34 2.73 -18.62
CA VAL A 90 0.78 4.11 -18.82
C VAL A 90 2.27 4.15 -19.08
N LYS A 91 2.70 4.91 -20.10
CA LYS A 91 4.11 5.03 -20.49
C LYS A 91 4.54 6.49 -20.55
N GLY A 92 5.79 6.75 -20.16
CA GLY A 92 6.43 8.05 -20.19
C GLY A 92 7.50 8.22 -19.12
N LYS A 93 7.78 9.46 -18.75
CA LYS A 93 8.69 9.75 -17.63
C LYS A 93 8.05 9.36 -16.31
N TYR A 94 8.90 9.01 -15.34
CA TYR A 94 8.47 8.44 -14.06
C TYR A 94 7.37 9.26 -13.39
N ASP A 95 7.60 10.52 -13.12
CA ASP A 95 6.63 11.38 -12.41
C ASP A 95 5.34 11.57 -13.22
N GLU A 96 5.45 11.82 -14.53
CA GLU A 96 4.29 11.98 -15.41
C GLU A 96 3.41 10.72 -15.49
N VAL A 97 4.03 9.53 -15.43
CA VAL A 97 3.32 8.25 -15.47
C VAL A 97 2.53 8.03 -14.19
N PHE A 98 3.13 8.32 -13.04
CA PHE A 98 2.44 8.19 -11.75
C PHE A 98 1.32 9.23 -11.60
N ASP A 99 1.56 10.47 -11.99
CA ASP A 99 0.50 11.49 -12.01
C ASP A 99 -0.70 11.03 -12.85
N LYS A 100 -0.46 10.57 -14.09
CA LYS A 100 -1.52 10.06 -14.96
C LYS A 100 -2.21 8.82 -14.38
N TYR A 101 -1.47 7.91 -13.75
CA TYR A 101 -2.04 6.72 -13.14
C TYR A 101 -2.96 7.08 -11.97
N PHE A 102 -2.51 7.97 -11.08
CA PHE A 102 -3.33 8.39 -9.94
C PHE A 102 -4.51 9.28 -10.35
N ASP A 103 -4.39 10.04 -11.41
CA ASP A 103 -5.53 10.81 -11.98
C ASP A 103 -6.69 9.90 -12.41
N LEU A 104 -6.40 8.65 -12.85
CA LEU A 104 -7.44 7.68 -13.22
C LEU A 104 -8.33 7.26 -12.05
N PHE A 105 -7.86 7.41 -10.81
CA PHE A 105 -8.69 7.17 -9.61
C PHE A 105 -9.59 8.34 -9.27
N GLY A 106 -9.43 9.49 -9.91
CA GLY A 106 -10.12 10.73 -9.56
C GLY A 106 -9.76 11.26 -8.17
N ILE A 107 -8.62 10.86 -7.65
CA ILE A 107 -8.12 11.30 -6.34
C ILE A 107 -7.43 12.64 -6.52
N LEU A 108 -8.03 13.67 -5.92
CA LEU A 108 -7.37 14.98 -5.86
C LEU A 108 -6.27 14.95 -4.80
N ALA A 109 -5.07 15.34 -5.19
CA ALA A 109 -3.98 15.50 -4.25
C ALA A 109 -4.39 16.49 -3.14
N PRO A 110 -4.22 16.15 -1.86
CA PRO A 110 -4.54 17.07 -0.78
C PRO A 110 -3.63 18.29 -0.85
N LYS A 111 -4.22 19.49 -0.68
CA LYS A 111 -3.46 20.74 -0.61
C LYS A 111 -2.81 20.86 0.78
N VAL A 112 -1.74 20.13 1.00
CA VAL A 112 -0.98 20.18 2.25
C VAL A 112 0.34 20.89 1.97
N SER A 113 0.54 22.07 2.58
CA SER A 113 1.76 22.86 2.41
C SER A 113 2.88 22.42 3.36
N HIS A 114 2.52 21.95 4.55
CA HIS A 114 3.44 21.50 5.58
C HIS A 114 2.74 20.51 6.51
N MET A 115 3.41 19.40 6.81
CA MET A 115 2.94 18.42 7.79
C MET A 115 4.06 18.18 8.81
N ALA A 116 3.73 18.38 10.08
CA ALA A 116 4.55 17.98 11.21
C ALA A 116 3.65 17.21 12.18
N GLY A 117 4.10 16.04 12.61
CA GLY A 117 3.27 15.16 13.37
C GLY A 117 4.00 14.37 14.44
N TYR A 118 3.19 13.90 15.38
CA TYR A 118 3.55 12.88 16.34
C TYR A 118 3.05 11.52 15.82
N THR A 119 3.82 10.47 16.07
CA THR A 119 3.39 9.07 15.93
C THR A 119 3.82 8.28 17.17
N SER A 120 2.93 7.41 17.65
CA SER A 120 3.20 6.57 18.83
C SER A 120 4.24 5.49 18.58
N TRP A 121 4.44 5.06 17.31
CA TRP A 121 5.22 3.88 16.96
C TRP A 121 6.65 3.93 17.46
N TYR A 122 7.42 4.96 17.13
CA TYR A 122 8.86 5.01 17.40
C TYR A 122 9.22 5.03 18.89
N ASN A 123 8.28 5.41 19.75
CA ASN A 123 8.51 5.46 21.20
C ASN A 123 8.00 4.21 21.91
N TYR A 124 6.87 3.67 21.47
CA TYR A 124 6.16 2.63 22.24
C TYR A 124 5.98 1.32 21.48
N PHE A 125 6.10 1.31 20.15
CA PHE A 125 5.67 0.17 19.33
C PHE A 125 4.23 -0.22 19.69
N GLN A 126 3.96 -1.50 19.83
CA GLN A 126 2.64 -2.00 20.23
C GLN A 126 2.32 -1.84 21.73
N LYS A 127 3.21 -1.22 22.53
CA LYS A 127 3.01 -1.06 23.98
C LYS A 127 2.28 0.24 24.33
N ILE A 128 1.30 0.60 23.53
CA ILE A 128 0.42 1.74 23.79
C ILE A 128 -0.84 1.32 24.54
N ASN A 129 -1.42 2.27 25.26
CA ASN A 129 -2.72 2.18 25.86
C ASN A 129 -3.35 3.59 25.93
N GLU A 130 -4.60 3.67 26.34
CA GLU A 130 -5.35 4.91 26.41
C GLU A 130 -4.66 5.99 27.25
N ASP A 131 -4.13 5.62 28.43
CA ASP A 131 -3.45 6.58 29.32
C ASP A 131 -2.21 7.19 28.67
N ILE A 132 -1.40 6.37 28.00
CA ILE A 132 -0.21 6.82 27.27
C ILE A 132 -0.62 7.80 26.17
N ILE A 133 -1.61 7.43 25.38
CA ILE A 133 -2.06 8.23 24.23
C ILE A 133 -2.65 9.57 24.71
N LEU A 134 -3.50 9.57 25.71
CA LEU A 134 -4.07 10.80 26.28
C LEU A 134 -3.02 11.69 26.93
N ARG A 135 -2.05 11.11 27.64
CA ARG A 135 -0.92 11.85 28.20
C ARG A 135 -0.12 12.55 27.12
N ASP A 136 0.24 11.83 26.05
CA ASP A 136 1.06 12.36 24.97
C ASP A 136 0.30 13.38 24.13
N LEU A 137 -0.99 13.17 23.89
CA LEU A 137 -1.85 14.16 23.24
C LEU A 137 -1.89 15.47 24.04
N ASN A 138 -2.10 15.39 25.36
CA ASN A 138 -2.10 16.55 26.22
C ASN A 138 -0.73 17.27 26.26
N ALA A 139 0.36 16.51 26.22
CA ALA A 139 1.71 17.09 26.18
C ALA A 139 1.99 17.90 24.91
N LEU A 140 1.38 17.53 23.78
CA LEU A 140 1.51 18.26 22.51
C LEU A 140 0.81 19.61 22.52
N ASP A 141 -0.05 19.91 23.49
CA ASP A 141 -0.73 21.21 23.58
C ASP A 141 0.27 22.38 23.69
N SER A 142 1.43 22.15 24.29
CA SER A 142 2.50 23.13 24.38
C SER A 142 3.19 23.47 23.04
N VAL A 143 3.04 22.63 22.03
CA VAL A 143 3.65 22.77 20.69
C VAL A 143 2.60 22.66 19.57
N ARG A 144 1.33 22.81 19.89
CA ARG A 144 0.18 22.65 18.98
C ARG A 144 0.28 23.49 17.69
N ASP A 145 0.92 24.65 17.77
CA ASP A 145 1.08 25.54 16.61
C ASP A 145 2.14 25.01 15.60
N SER A 146 2.95 24.04 16.03
CA SER A 146 4.00 23.43 15.22
C SER A 146 3.67 21.98 14.78
N VAL A 147 2.63 21.39 15.35
CA VAL A 147 2.21 20.00 15.10
C VAL A 147 0.76 19.98 14.66
N ASN A 148 0.50 19.42 13.51
CA ASN A 148 -0.85 19.36 12.91
C ASN A 148 -1.36 17.95 12.68
N ILE A 149 -0.57 16.93 13.05
CA ILE A 149 -0.97 15.52 12.98
C ILE A 149 -0.63 14.84 14.31
N PHE A 150 -1.61 14.12 14.86
CA PHE A 150 -1.41 13.16 15.93
C PHE A 150 -1.82 11.77 15.42
N GLN A 151 -0.87 10.88 15.28
CA GLN A 151 -1.09 9.52 14.77
C GLN A 151 -0.95 8.51 15.89
N ILE A 152 -2.01 7.74 16.11
CA ILE A 152 -1.94 6.50 16.87
C ILE A 152 -1.59 5.41 15.86
N ASP A 153 -0.44 4.81 16.03
CA ASP A 153 0.07 3.75 15.17
C ASP A 153 -0.38 2.37 15.69
N ASP A 154 0.15 1.31 15.11
CA ASP A 154 -0.10 -0.10 15.46
C ASP A 154 -0.07 -0.37 16.99
N GLY A 155 -0.86 -1.32 17.44
CA GLY A 155 -0.90 -1.80 18.82
C GLY A 155 -2.13 -1.39 19.63
N TYR A 156 -3.07 -0.66 19.04
CA TYR A 156 -4.36 -0.34 19.68
C TYR A 156 -5.43 -1.41 19.40
N GLU A 157 -5.30 -2.14 18.32
CA GLU A 157 -6.23 -3.16 17.86
C GLU A 157 -6.10 -4.47 18.64
N THR A 158 -7.16 -5.29 18.60
CA THR A 158 -7.17 -6.63 19.19
C THR A 158 -6.23 -7.58 18.45
N PHE A 159 -6.29 -7.58 17.11
CA PHE A 159 -5.40 -8.34 16.23
C PHE A 159 -4.91 -7.45 15.10
N VAL A 160 -3.66 -7.64 14.71
CA VAL A 160 -3.06 -6.91 13.57
C VAL A 160 -3.91 -7.11 12.32
N GLY A 161 -4.39 -6.00 11.75
CA GLY A 161 -5.30 -5.99 10.60
C GLY A 161 -6.76 -5.65 10.94
N ASP A 162 -7.16 -5.78 12.19
CA ASP A 162 -8.52 -5.45 12.65
C ASP A 162 -8.62 -3.98 13.08
N TRP A 163 -8.26 -3.08 12.18
CA TRP A 163 -8.13 -1.64 12.44
C TRP A 163 -9.37 -0.94 13.01
N LEU A 164 -10.54 -1.60 12.97
CA LEU A 164 -11.80 -1.07 13.51
C LEU A 164 -12.18 -1.71 14.85
N ASP A 165 -11.37 -2.62 15.39
CA ASP A 165 -11.63 -3.33 16.64
C ASP A 165 -10.55 -3.03 17.69
N PRO A 166 -10.69 -1.92 18.45
CA PRO A 166 -9.75 -1.57 19.50
C PRO A 166 -9.73 -2.62 20.62
N ASN A 167 -8.55 -2.92 21.12
CA ASN A 167 -8.37 -3.81 22.24
C ASN A 167 -8.97 -3.20 23.53
N PRO A 168 -10.02 -3.79 24.13
CA PRO A 168 -10.73 -3.19 25.26
C PRO A 168 -9.92 -3.15 26.56
N GLU A 169 -8.85 -3.97 26.67
CA GLU A 169 -7.95 -3.92 27.83
C GLU A 169 -7.00 -2.72 27.74
N LYS A 170 -6.65 -2.31 26.53
CA LYS A 170 -5.77 -1.16 26.29
C LYS A 170 -6.54 0.15 26.15
N PHE A 171 -7.71 0.09 25.55
CA PHE A 171 -8.59 1.23 25.25
C PHE A 171 -10.01 0.95 25.74
N PRO A 172 -10.25 1.01 27.06
CA PRO A 172 -11.54 0.64 27.65
C PRO A 172 -12.70 1.58 27.24
N HIS A 173 -12.40 2.81 26.81
CA HIS A 173 -13.41 3.76 26.33
C HIS A 173 -13.51 3.81 24.80
N GLY A 174 -12.76 2.95 24.09
CA GLY A 174 -12.72 2.91 22.62
C GLY A 174 -11.84 4.00 22.02
N MET A 175 -12.02 4.24 20.72
CA MET A 175 -11.23 5.19 19.92
C MET A 175 -12.09 6.34 19.37
N GLY A 176 -13.32 6.49 19.83
CA GLY A 176 -14.29 7.51 19.40
C GLY A 176 -14.48 8.66 20.34
#